data_37a521f2aa73de121da1ec5f1e089310
#
_entry.id   37a521f2aa73de121da1ec5f1e089310
#
_cell.length_a   1.000
_cell.length_b   1.000
_cell.length_c   1.000
_cell.angle_alpha   90.00
_cell.angle_beta   90.00
_cell.angle_gamma   90.00
#
_symmetry.space_group_name_H-M   'P 1'
#
loop_
_entity.id
_entity.type
_entity.pdbx_description
1 polymer ?
#
loop_
_entity_poly.entity_id
_entity_poly.type
_entity_poly.pdbx_seq_one_letter_code
_entity_poly.pdbx_strand_id
1 'polypeptide(L)'
;MDAKATVQALMDSIQQGDFEKAKTLLSKDFQFSGSAPESVGGDAWLAMSRSMKKAFPNLDYHFHLENIYANTARISTQLRGTQTGTLDLTGRNLGKRRGSKRSFVSAREDGKVTVEGDQVTSWVVQPAAGAGMKVILQQLGIEPPTK
;
A
#
# COMPACT_ATOMS: atom_id res chain seq x y z
N MET A 1 -11.80 8.67 -18.50
CA MET A 1 -10.40 8.19 -18.46
C MET A 1 -10.38 6.73 -18.93
N ASP A 2 -9.32 6.33 -19.59
CA ASP A 2 -9.15 4.91 -19.86
C ASP A 2 -8.60 4.21 -18.60
N ALA A 3 -8.52 2.88 -18.65
CA ALA A 3 -8.08 2.10 -17.49
C ALA A 3 -6.66 2.47 -17.06
N LYS A 4 -5.76 2.69 -18.02
CA LYS A 4 -4.37 3.08 -17.72
C LYS A 4 -4.33 4.40 -16.97
N ALA A 5 -5.08 5.39 -17.43
CA ALA A 5 -5.11 6.70 -16.79
C ALA A 5 -5.69 6.62 -15.39
N THR A 6 -6.72 5.80 -15.18
CA THR A 6 -7.33 5.61 -13.87
C THR A 6 -6.36 4.97 -12.88
N VAL A 7 -5.66 3.92 -13.30
CA VAL A 7 -4.67 3.25 -12.44
C VAL A 7 -3.53 4.21 -12.12
N GLN A 8 -3.03 4.94 -13.11
CA GLN A 8 -1.94 5.88 -12.89
C GLN A 8 -2.36 6.99 -11.92
N ALA A 9 -3.59 7.52 -12.08
CA ALA A 9 -4.10 8.55 -11.19
C ALA A 9 -4.19 8.04 -9.75
N LEU A 10 -4.61 6.79 -9.56
CA LEU A 10 -4.69 6.21 -8.21
C LEU A 10 -3.29 6.07 -7.61
N MET A 11 -2.34 5.51 -8.36
CA MET A 11 -0.98 5.35 -7.88
C MET A 11 -0.36 6.71 -7.50
N ASP A 12 -0.55 7.71 -8.34
CA ASP A 12 -0.03 9.05 -8.09
C ASP A 12 -0.66 9.67 -6.84
N SER A 13 -1.96 9.48 -6.66
CA SER A 13 -2.68 10.01 -5.49
C SER A 13 -2.17 9.39 -4.19
N ILE A 14 -1.97 8.09 -4.18
CA ILE A 14 -1.43 7.37 -3.01
C ILE A 14 0.00 7.85 -2.72
N GLN A 15 0.83 7.94 -3.75
CA GLN A 15 2.22 8.39 -3.57
C GLN A 15 2.31 9.80 -3.02
N GLN A 16 1.42 10.68 -3.48
CA GLN A 16 1.40 12.08 -3.04
C GLN A 16 0.71 12.27 -1.69
N GLY A 17 0.01 11.25 -1.21
CA GLY A 17 -0.75 11.37 0.03
C GLY A 17 -2.09 12.08 -0.15
N ASP A 18 -2.57 12.19 -1.37
CA ASP A 18 -3.88 12.79 -1.67
C ASP A 18 -4.94 11.71 -1.59
N PHE A 19 -5.31 11.35 -0.36
CA PHE A 19 -6.22 10.23 -0.12
C PHE A 19 -7.67 10.56 -0.45
N GLU A 20 -8.03 11.82 -0.47
CA GLU A 20 -9.37 12.22 -0.89
C GLU A 20 -9.55 11.97 -2.39
N LYS A 21 -8.56 12.34 -3.19
CA LYS A 21 -8.59 12.03 -4.61
C LYS A 21 -8.56 10.53 -4.85
N ALA A 22 -7.72 9.81 -4.10
CA ALA A 22 -7.66 8.36 -4.20
C ALA A 22 -9.04 7.73 -3.94
N LYS A 23 -9.76 8.22 -2.95
CA LYS A 23 -11.08 7.70 -2.62
C LYS A 23 -12.05 7.83 -3.79
N THR A 24 -11.99 8.93 -4.53
CA THR A 24 -12.88 9.11 -5.69
C THR A 24 -12.59 8.13 -6.81
N LEU A 25 -11.39 7.56 -6.83
CA LEU A 25 -10.98 6.61 -7.85
C LEU A 25 -11.28 5.15 -7.47
N LEU A 26 -11.78 4.91 -6.26
CA LEU A 26 -12.15 3.58 -5.79
C LEU A 26 -13.65 3.37 -5.89
N SER A 27 -14.05 2.20 -6.38
CA SER A 27 -15.46 1.85 -6.41
C SER A 27 -15.97 1.59 -4.99
N LYS A 28 -17.30 1.60 -4.83
CA LYS A 28 -17.93 1.28 -3.55
C LYS A 28 -17.54 -0.12 -3.07
N ASP A 29 -17.35 -1.04 -4.00
CA ASP A 29 -17.07 -2.45 -3.70
C ASP A 29 -15.59 -2.76 -3.77
N PHE A 30 -14.73 -1.74 -3.80
CA PHE A 30 -13.28 -1.95 -3.89
C PHE A 30 -12.79 -2.90 -2.81
N GLN A 31 -11.90 -3.81 -3.21
CA GLN A 31 -11.23 -4.74 -2.29
C GLN A 31 -9.73 -4.75 -2.56
N PHE A 32 -8.97 -4.60 -1.49
CA PHE A 32 -7.52 -4.78 -1.51
C PHE A 32 -7.21 -6.11 -0.84
N SER A 33 -6.43 -6.95 -1.48
CA SER A 33 -6.13 -8.29 -0.95
C SER A 33 -4.73 -8.73 -1.31
N GLY A 34 -4.29 -9.82 -0.68
CA GLY A 34 -3.02 -10.47 -0.95
C GLY A 34 -1.94 -10.24 0.09
N SER A 35 -1.96 -9.11 0.80
CA SER A 35 -0.93 -8.81 1.80
C SER A 35 -1.37 -9.19 3.22
N ALA A 36 -2.61 -9.58 3.39
CA ALA A 36 -3.18 -10.01 4.68
C ALA A 36 -4.10 -11.20 4.43
N PRO A 37 -4.43 -11.99 5.47
CA PRO A 37 -5.33 -13.14 5.29
C PRO A 37 -6.70 -12.75 4.74
N GLU A 38 -7.17 -11.55 5.09
CA GLU A 38 -8.48 -11.09 4.64
C GLU A 38 -8.33 -9.86 3.76
N SER A 39 -9.26 -9.72 2.80
CA SER A 39 -9.31 -8.51 2.01
C SER A 39 -9.87 -7.36 2.83
N VAL A 40 -9.55 -6.13 2.42
CA VAL A 40 -10.04 -4.93 3.09
C VAL A 40 -10.69 -4.02 2.06
N GLY A 41 -11.69 -3.27 2.51
CA GLY A 41 -12.37 -2.29 1.67
C GLY A 41 -11.56 -1.02 1.48
N GLY A 42 -12.09 -0.11 0.66
CA GLY A 42 -11.39 1.12 0.31
C GLY A 42 -11.07 2.01 1.50
N ASP A 43 -12.03 2.21 2.40
CA ASP A 43 -11.81 3.08 3.55
C ASP A 43 -10.71 2.54 4.47
N ALA A 44 -10.70 1.23 4.72
CA ALA A 44 -9.66 0.61 5.55
C ALA A 44 -8.30 0.68 4.88
N TRP A 45 -8.25 0.44 3.57
CA TRP A 45 -7.00 0.52 2.81
C TRP A 45 -6.41 1.93 2.83
N LEU A 46 -7.27 2.94 2.65
CA LEU A 46 -6.82 4.33 2.70
C LEU A 46 -6.37 4.74 4.10
N ALA A 47 -7.05 4.24 5.13
CA ALA A 47 -6.62 4.49 6.51
C ALA A 47 -5.25 3.90 6.79
N MET A 48 -5.00 2.68 6.31
CA MET A 48 -3.68 2.06 6.41
C MET A 48 -2.62 2.88 5.68
N SER A 49 -2.95 3.37 4.49
CA SER A 49 -2.03 4.18 3.69
C SER A 49 -1.70 5.51 4.38
N ARG A 50 -2.70 6.14 5.00
CA ARG A 50 -2.48 7.36 5.78
C ARG A 50 -1.55 7.12 6.96
N SER A 51 -1.77 6.02 7.68
CA SER A 51 -0.91 5.63 8.79
C SER A 51 0.53 5.44 8.36
N MET A 52 0.73 4.76 7.24
CA MET A 52 2.08 4.56 6.71
C MET A 52 2.72 5.88 6.29
N LYS A 53 1.98 6.77 5.66
CA LYS A 53 2.52 8.06 5.24
C LYS A 53 2.89 8.92 6.45
N LYS A 54 2.12 8.81 7.52
CA LYS A 54 2.40 9.55 8.76
C LYS A 54 3.69 9.06 9.42
N ALA A 55 3.89 7.75 9.46
CA ALA A 55 5.09 7.16 10.05
C ALA A 55 6.32 7.36 9.15
N PHE A 56 6.11 7.34 7.84
CA PHE A 56 7.17 7.46 6.85
C PHE A 56 6.84 8.61 5.90
N PRO A 57 7.09 9.87 6.29
CA PRO A 57 6.73 11.01 5.43
C PRO A 57 7.41 10.96 4.06
N ASN A 58 8.57 10.32 3.97
CA ASN A 58 9.29 10.15 2.71
C ASN A 58 8.98 8.81 2.03
N LEU A 59 7.88 8.16 2.40
CA LEU A 59 7.51 6.85 1.84
C LEU A 59 7.45 6.91 0.33
N ASP A 60 8.22 6.03 -0.30
CA ASP A 60 8.25 5.86 -1.74
C ASP A 60 7.69 4.49 -2.05
N TYR A 61 6.55 4.46 -2.75
CA TYR A 61 5.93 3.21 -3.18
C TYR A 61 6.62 2.63 -4.39
N HIS A 62 7.34 3.48 -5.13
CA HIS A 62 8.02 3.08 -6.35
C HIS A 62 7.07 2.31 -7.28
N PHE A 63 5.88 2.86 -7.47
CA PHE A 63 4.89 2.26 -8.35
C PHE A 63 5.35 2.22 -9.78
N HIS A 64 5.12 1.11 -10.44
CA HIS A 64 5.46 0.95 -11.85
C HIS A 64 4.33 0.19 -12.54
N LEU A 65 3.78 0.77 -13.60
CA LEU A 65 2.77 0.11 -14.41
C LEU A 65 3.48 -0.71 -15.47
N GLU A 66 3.42 -2.05 -15.33
CA GLU A 66 4.15 -2.96 -16.21
C GLU A 66 3.45 -3.10 -17.56
N ASN A 67 2.16 -3.39 -17.52
CA ASN A 67 1.34 -3.47 -18.72
C ASN A 67 -0.13 -3.43 -18.34
N ILE A 68 -0.97 -3.29 -19.35
CA ILE A 68 -2.41 -3.32 -19.16
C ILE A 68 -3.02 -4.14 -20.29
N TYR A 69 -3.99 -4.98 -19.92
CA TYR A 69 -4.73 -5.79 -20.86
C TYR A 69 -6.21 -5.68 -20.50
N ALA A 70 -7.00 -5.19 -21.46
CA ALA A 70 -8.42 -4.91 -21.23
C ALA A 70 -8.55 -3.93 -20.03
N ASN A 71 -9.22 -4.35 -18.97
CA ASN A 71 -9.45 -3.52 -17.80
C ASN A 71 -8.57 -3.92 -16.60
N THR A 72 -7.54 -4.72 -16.83
CA THR A 72 -6.65 -5.19 -15.77
C THR A 72 -5.22 -4.72 -16.01
N ALA A 73 -4.66 -4.02 -15.03
CA ALA A 73 -3.29 -3.55 -15.08
C ALA A 73 -2.41 -4.44 -14.23
N ARG A 74 -1.21 -4.72 -14.72
CA ARG A 74 -0.16 -5.33 -13.91
C ARG A 74 0.73 -4.21 -13.43
N ILE A 75 0.94 -4.15 -12.11
CA ILE A 75 1.78 -3.13 -11.50
C ILE A 75 2.81 -3.80 -10.62
N SER A 76 3.84 -3.04 -10.29
CA SER A 76 4.80 -3.46 -9.26
C SER A 76 5.01 -2.32 -8.30
N THR A 77 5.46 -2.66 -7.09
CA THR A 77 5.79 -1.69 -6.07
C THR A 77 6.98 -2.20 -5.27
N GLN A 78 7.79 -1.27 -4.79
CA GLN A 78 8.89 -1.57 -3.89
C GLN A 78 8.95 -0.46 -2.85
N LEU A 79 8.45 -0.77 -1.65
CA LEU A 79 8.33 0.23 -0.60
C LEU A 79 9.68 0.54 0.02
N ARG A 80 9.93 1.82 0.28
CA ARG A 80 11.07 2.25 1.07
C ARG A 80 10.73 3.55 1.78
N GLY A 81 11.34 3.74 2.93
CA GLY A 81 11.12 4.95 3.70
C GLY A 81 11.93 4.96 4.97
N THR A 82 11.87 6.09 5.65
CA THR A 82 12.54 6.29 6.95
C THR A 82 11.47 6.65 7.98
N GLN A 83 11.47 5.95 9.10
CA GLN A 83 10.49 6.18 10.14
C GLN A 83 10.87 7.40 10.97
N THR A 84 10.29 8.54 10.65
CA THR A 84 10.47 9.76 11.45
C THR A 84 9.22 10.09 12.25
N GLY A 85 8.07 9.50 11.89
CA GLY A 85 6.82 9.68 12.62
C GLY A 85 6.45 8.45 13.42
N THR A 86 5.36 8.56 14.18
CA THR A 86 4.86 7.46 14.99
C THR A 86 4.17 6.43 14.11
N LEU A 87 4.54 5.17 14.28
CA LEU A 87 3.90 4.06 13.58
C LEU A 87 2.90 3.41 14.54
N ASP A 88 1.63 3.42 14.15
CA ASP A 88 0.56 2.85 14.97
C ASP A 88 0.37 1.38 14.60
N LEU A 89 0.78 0.51 15.51
CA LEU A 89 0.67 -0.94 15.33
C LEU A 89 -0.32 -1.56 16.30
N THR A 90 -1.27 -0.75 16.80
CA THR A 90 -2.27 -1.21 17.74
C THR A 90 -3.04 -2.41 17.20
N GLY A 91 -3.38 -2.41 15.91
CA GLY A 91 -4.07 -3.53 15.27
C GLY A 91 -3.27 -4.81 15.22
N ARG A 92 -1.97 -4.76 15.51
CA ARG A 92 -1.08 -5.93 15.55
C ARG A 92 -0.61 -6.23 16.97
N ASN A 93 -1.24 -5.62 17.96
CA ASN A 93 -0.88 -5.78 19.38
C ASN A 93 0.54 -5.33 19.71
N LEU A 94 1.06 -4.40 18.95
CA LEU A 94 2.40 -3.86 19.16
C LEU A 94 2.40 -2.41 19.64
N GLY A 95 1.20 -1.82 19.77
CA GLY A 95 1.06 -0.45 20.23
C GLY A 95 1.58 0.58 19.25
N LYS A 96 1.92 1.74 19.76
CA LYS A 96 2.49 2.81 18.94
C LYS A 96 3.99 2.85 19.10
N ARG A 97 4.70 2.99 17.99
CA ARG A 97 6.16 3.06 17.98
C ARG A 97 6.62 4.43 17.51
N ARG A 98 7.40 5.10 18.33
CA ARG A 98 7.93 6.42 17.99
C ARG A 98 8.89 6.33 16.81
N GLY A 99 9.10 7.47 16.15
CA GLY A 99 10.05 7.52 15.05
C GLY A 99 11.43 7.02 15.47
N SER A 100 11.89 5.97 14.81
CA SER A 100 13.17 5.33 15.10
C SER A 100 14.32 5.92 14.29
N LYS A 101 14.00 6.72 13.27
CA LYS A 101 14.93 7.23 12.26
C LYS A 101 15.59 6.10 11.47
N ARG A 102 15.05 4.88 11.58
CA ARG A 102 15.54 3.75 10.80
C ARG A 102 14.83 3.70 9.44
N SER A 103 15.56 3.22 8.45
CA SER A 103 15.05 3.07 7.09
C SER A 103 14.76 1.62 6.78
N PHE A 104 13.85 1.41 5.83
CA PHE A 104 13.59 0.09 5.31
C PHE A 104 13.50 0.13 3.79
N VAL A 105 13.76 -1.02 3.17
CA VAL A 105 13.51 -1.27 1.76
C VAL A 105 12.93 -2.67 1.66
N SER A 106 11.71 -2.77 1.10
CA SER A 106 11.11 -4.08 0.88
C SER A 106 11.51 -4.63 -0.48
N ALA A 107 11.34 -5.93 -0.68
CA ALA A 107 11.47 -6.52 -2.00
C ALA A 107 10.32 -6.04 -2.89
N ARG A 108 10.52 -6.16 -4.20
CA ARG A 108 9.49 -5.81 -5.17
C ARG A 108 8.31 -6.78 -5.07
N GLU A 109 7.10 -6.22 -5.11
CA GLU A 109 5.87 -7.00 -5.15
C GLU A 109 5.12 -6.68 -6.44
N ASP A 110 4.53 -7.72 -7.03
CA ASP A 110 3.67 -7.55 -8.19
C ASP A 110 2.21 -7.54 -7.76
N GLY A 111 1.38 -6.84 -8.52
CA GLY A 111 -0.04 -6.75 -8.24
C GLY A 111 -0.87 -6.66 -9.50
N LYS A 112 -2.16 -6.91 -9.34
CA LYS A 112 -3.15 -6.74 -10.40
C LYS A 112 -4.20 -5.76 -9.95
N VAL A 113 -4.49 -4.79 -10.80
CA VAL A 113 -5.47 -3.74 -10.51
C VAL A 113 -6.55 -3.81 -11.59
N THR A 114 -7.79 -3.99 -11.16
CA THR A 114 -8.93 -4.09 -12.08
C THR A 114 -9.73 -2.79 -12.04
N VAL A 115 -10.14 -2.34 -13.22
CA VAL A 115 -10.87 -1.08 -13.37
C VAL A 115 -12.22 -1.36 -14.02
N GLU A 116 -13.25 -0.67 -13.54
CA GLU A 116 -14.57 -0.64 -14.20
C GLU A 116 -14.96 0.83 -14.31
N GLY A 117 -15.24 1.26 -15.55
CA GLY A 117 -15.50 2.68 -15.79
C GLY A 117 -14.28 3.52 -15.41
N ASP A 118 -14.49 4.50 -14.57
CA ASP A 118 -13.42 5.40 -14.10
C ASP A 118 -12.97 5.07 -12.68
N GLN A 119 -13.27 3.86 -12.19
CA GLN A 119 -12.94 3.48 -10.82
C GLN A 119 -12.25 2.14 -10.76
N VAL A 120 -11.37 2.02 -9.77
CA VAL A 120 -10.67 0.77 -9.47
C VAL A 120 -11.56 -0.09 -8.58
N THR A 121 -11.78 -1.34 -8.99
CA THR A 121 -12.64 -2.25 -8.23
C THR A 121 -11.86 -3.23 -7.37
N SER A 122 -10.61 -3.55 -7.75
CA SER A 122 -9.79 -4.44 -6.94
C SER A 122 -8.31 -4.19 -7.15
N TRP A 123 -7.55 -4.48 -6.13
CA TRP A 123 -6.09 -4.43 -6.14
C TRP A 123 -5.60 -5.66 -5.39
N VAL A 124 -4.99 -6.59 -6.12
CA VAL A 124 -4.53 -7.86 -5.55
C VAL A 124 -3.01 -7.90 -5.62
N VAL A 125 -2.38 -7.99 -4.45
CA VAL A 125 -0.92 -8.07 -4.35
C VAL A 125 -0.52 -9.55 -4.31
N GLN A 126 0.53 -9.89 -5.04
CA GLN A 126 1.12 -11.23 -4.94
C GLN A 126 2.23 -11.18 -3.91
N PRO A 127 2.10 -11.93 -2.80
CA PRO A 127 3.13 -11.94 -1.77
C PRO A 127 4.48 -12.38 -2.34
N ALA A 128 5.54 -11.73 -1.90
CA ALA A 128 6.89 -12.03 -2.34
C ALA A 128 7.81 -12.14 -1.13
N ALA A 129 8.80 -13.01 -1.21
CA ALA A 129 9.81 -13.11 -0.17
C ALA A 129 10.56 -11.77 -0.04
N GLY A 130 10.78 -11.32 1.19
CA GLY A 130 11.44 -10.05 1.45
C GLY A 130 10.53 -8.83 1.36
N ALA A 131 9.22 -9.03 1.18
CA ALA A 131 8.25 -7.95 1.14
C ALA A 131 7.20 -8.13 2.23
N GLY A 132 6.37 -7.11 2.41
CA GLY A 132 5.28 -7.13 3.38
C GLY A 132 5.65 -6.48 4.70
N MET A 133 4.64 -6.25 5.53
CA MET A 133 4.81 -5.51 6.79
C MET A 133 5.76 -6.20 7.75
N LYS A 134 5.77 -7.54 7.79
CA LYS A 134 6.66 -8.28 8.66
C LYS A 134 8.13 -7.95 8.40
N VAL A 135 8.50 -7.89 7.13
CA VAL A 135 9.88 -7.57 6.74
C VAL A 135 10.20 -6.11 7.07
N ILE A 136 9.25 -5.21 6.84
CA ILE A 136 9.42 -3.80 7.17
C ILE A 136 9.68 -3.64 8.67
N LEU A 137 8.88 -4.30 9.51
CA LEU A 137 9.05 -4.24 10.96
C LEU A 137 10.41 -4.79 11.40
N GLN A 138 10.86 -5.90 10.80
CA GLN A 138 12.16 -6.47 11.10
C GLN A 138 13.29 -5.48 10.81
N GLN A 139 13.21 -4.80 9.68
CA GLN A 139 14.24 -3.81 9.31
C GLN A 139 14.24 -2.60 10.24
N LEU A 140 13.08 -2.28 10.82
CA LEU A 140 12.96 -1.18 11.78
C LEU A 140 13.36 -1.61 13.20
N GLY A 141 13.67 -2.89 13.39
CA GLY A 141 14.05 -3.41 14.71
C GLY A 141 12.85 -3.68 15.61
N ILE A 142 11.65 -3.81 15.04
CA ILE A 142 10.43 -4.11 15.78
C ILE A 142 10.15 -5.61 15.64
N GLU A 143 10.18 -6.31 16.77
CA GLU A 143 9.91 -7.75 16.75
C GLU A 143 8.40 -8.00 16.77
N PRO A 144 7.90 -8.97 15.98
CA PRO A 144 6.51 -9.34 16.04
C PRO A 144 6.20 -10.03 17.37
N PRO A 145 4.94 -10.02 17.82
CA PRO A 145 4.58 -10.74 19.04
C PRO A 145 4.83 -12.23 18.86
N THR A 146 5.37 -12.85 19.88
CA THR A 146 5.62 -14.29 19.91
C THR A 146 4.34 -15.01 20.28
N LYS A 147 3.43 -14.97 19.46
CA LYS A 147 2.19 -15.54 19.63
C LYS A 147 1.54 -15.72 20.91
#